data_4021bfe8973b14ec7376404f1fee0712
#
_entry.id   4021bfe8973b14ec7376404f1fee0712
#
_cell.length_a   1.000
_cell.length_b   1.000
_cell.length_c   1.000
_cell.angle_alpha   90.00
_cell.angle_beta   90.00
_cell.angle_gamma   90.00
#
_symmetry.space_group_name_H-M   'P 1'
#
loop_
_entity.id
_entity.type
_entity.pdbx_description
1 polymer ?
#
loop_
_entity_poly.entity_id
_entity_poly.type
_entity_poly.pdbx_seq_one_letter_code
_entity_poly.pdbx_strand_id
1 'polypeptide(L)'
;RVEALDERLNTGALLLFKTEAMPIKKSCTGKAPDPSHTLGSKTTFNLLHAPKFAKFSSCVYCGRIHGEGCICKRKPIKKKKIDDAVRFRNSSVWNKKRQQIKKRDSYLCQICIREMYDTNRKYNCNDLQVHHAVPINASKELRLDDNNLITLCSMHHAMCDRGEISSDEIKK
;
A
#
# COMPACT_ATOMS: atom_id res chain seq x y z
N ARG A 1 -37.28 0.58 44.30
CA ARG A 1 -36.02 0.92 44.95
C ARG A 1 -34.97 0.85 43.86
N VAL A 2 -34.70 1.87 43.14
CA VAL A 2 -34.00 3.17 43.28
C VAL A 2 -32.61 3.03 43.91
N GLU A 3 -31.73 3.73 43.24
CA GLU A 3 -30.37 4.18 43.65
C GLU A 3 -29.23 3.36 43.02
N ALA A 4 -28.21 3.94 42.51
CA ALA A 4 -27.85 5.34 42.22
C ALA A 4 -26.52 5.30 41.48
N LEU A 5 -26.38 6.20 40.52
CA LEU A 5 -25.18 7.02 40.21
C LEU A 5 -23.79 6.48 40.59
N ASP A 6 -22.93 6.32 39.62
CA ASP A 6 -21.64 6.98 39.74
C ASP A 6 -21.11 7.50 38.40
N GLU A 7 -21.09 8.81 38.29
CA GLU A 7 -20.34 9.61 37.32
C GLU A 7 -18.87 9.59 37.71
N ARG A 8 -18.00 9.17 36.79
CA ARG A 8 -16.60 9.62 36.81
C ARG A 8 -16.15 9.97 35.41
N LEU A 9 -16.35 11.23 35.06
CA LEU A 9 -15.31 12.21 34.69
C LEU A 9 -14.18 11.66 33.82
N ASN A 10 -14.37 11.82 32.53
CA ASN A 10 -13.66 12.75 31.67
C ASN A 10 -12.23 13.12 32.14
N THR A 11 -11.24 12.50 31.57
CA THR A 11 -9.96 13.15 31.33
C THR A 11 -9.59 12.98 29.85
N GLY A 12 -9.80 14.08 29.12
CA GLY A 12 -9.38 14.24 27.74
C GLY A 12 -7.88 14.14 27.59
N ALA A 13 -7.40 13.05 27.00
CA ALA A 13 -6.10 13.01 26.39
C ALA A 13 -6.26 13.43 24.94
N LEU A 14 -6.08 14.73 24.71
CA LEU A 14 -5.93 15.33 23.38
C LEU A 14 -4.64 14.79 22.79
N LEU A 15 -4.73 13.69 22.04
CA LEU A 15 -3.65 13.20 21.20
C LEU A 15 -3.43 14.21 20.08
N LEU A 16 -2.48 15.11 20.31
CA LEU A 16 -1.90 15.96 19.29
C LEU A 16 -1.24 15.06 18.24
N PHE A 17 -1.98 14.75 17.18
CA PHE A 17 -1.38 14.25 15.95
C PHE A 17 -0.46 15.33 15.42
N LYS A 18 0.84 15.17 15.68
CA LYS A 18 1.87 15.88 14.93
C LYS A 18 1.76 15.40 13.47
N THR A 19 1.09 16.18 12.65
CA THR A 19 1.17 16.06 11.21
C THR A 19 2.59 16.47 10.80
N GLU A 20 3.49 15.50 10.73
CA GLU A 20 4.76 15.71 10.07
C GLU A 20 4.45 15.97 8.60
N ALA A 21 4.56 17.23 8.20
CA ALA A 21 4.41 17.65 6.83
C ALA A 21 5.45 16.91 5.99
N MET A 22 5.00 16.05 5.09
CA MET A 22 5.88 15.43 4.10
C MET A 22 6.63 16.52 3.35
N PRO A 23 7.96 16.39 3.15
CA PRO A 23 8.73 17.40 2.45
C PRO A 23 8.21 17.57 1.03
N ILE A 24 7.70 18.76 0.73
CA ILE A 24 7.26 19.17 -0.59
C ILE A 24 8.47 19.05 -1.53
N LYS A 25 8.42 18.12 -2.47
CA LYS A 25 9.45 17.96 -3.51
C LYS A 25 9.46 19.25 -4.34
N LYS A 26 10.45 20.12 -4.09
CA LYS A 26 10.61 21.37 -4.83
C LYS A 26 10.78 21.09 -6.32
N SER A 27 9.87 21.60 -7.14
CA SER A 27 9.99 21.50 -8.60
C SER A 27 11.12 22.45 -9.06
N CYS A 28 11.92 22.01 -10.02
CA CYS A 28 13.03 22.82 -10.58
C CYS A 28 12.49 23.96 -11.44
N THR A 29 12.05 25.07 -10.83
CA THR A 29 11.66 26.31 -11.50
C THR A 29 12.64 27.43 -11.20
N GLY A 30 13.89 27.12 -10.85
CA GLY A 30 14.93 28.11 -10.62
C GLY A 30 15.47 28.68 -11.97
N LYS A 31 15.29 29.98 -12.23
CA LYS A 31 16.08 30.77 -13.20
C LYS A 31 17.57 30.59 -12.88
N ALA A 32 18.39 30.41 -13.90
CA ALA A 32 19.84 30.40 -13.72
C ALA A 32 20.28 31.72 -13.05
N PRO A 33 21.22 31.70 -12.09
CA PRO A 33 21.76 32.91 -11.51
C PRO A 33 22.49 33.71 -12.60
N ASP A 34 22.17 34.97 -12.67
CA ASP A 34 22.78 35.96 -13.63
C ASP A 34 24.26 36.16 -13.30
N PRO A 35 25.20 36.05 -14.25
CA PRO A 35 26.63 36.13 -14.00
C PRO A 35 27.15 37.56 -13.73
N SER A 36 26.28 38.56 -13.56
CA SER A 36 26.66 39.98 -13.47
C SER A 36 26.67 40.59 -12.07
N HIS A 37 26.94 39.83 -11.00
CA HIS A 37 27.22 40.46 -9.71
C HIS A 37 28.71 40.53 -9.43
N THR A 38 29.21 41.78 -9.66
CA THR A 38 30.55 42.30 -9.33
C THR A 38 30.88 42.19 -7.84
N LEU A 39 32.15 41.91 -7.62
CA LEU A 39 32.82 41.84 -6.31
C LEU A 39 32.55 43.09 -5.45
N GLY A 40 32.08 42.83 -4.24
CA GLY A 40 32.03 43.84 -3.17
C GLY A 40 32.31 43.23 -1.81
N SER A 41 33.47 43.67 -1.26
CA SER A 41 33.89 43.72 0.16
C SER A 41 34.15 42.41 0.94
N LYS A 42 35.36 42.41 1.45
CA LYS A 42 36.04 41.47 2.35
C LYS A 42 35.24 41.26 3.63
N THR A 43 34.61 40.11 3.79
CA THR A 43 34.21 39.58 5.09
C THR A 43 35.02 38.30 5.36
N THR A 44 35.69 38.28 6.49
CA THR A 44 36.48 37.15 6.99
C THR A 44 35.60 35.92 7.14
N PHE A 45 35.78 34.94 6.27
CA PHE A 45 35.06 33.66 6.29
C PHE A 45 35.60 32.80 7.44
N ASN A 46 34.72 32.52 8.38
CA ASN A 46 34.93 31.56 9.45
C ASN A 46 34.98 30.13 8.85
N LEU A 47 36.14 29.51 8.87
CA LEU A 47 36.50 28.27 8.13
C LEU A 47 35.83 26.98 8.68
N LEU A 48 34.88 27.09 9.62
CA LEU A 48 34.32 25.92 10.34
C LEU A 48 32.96 25.43 9.81
N HIS A 49 32.35 26.09 8.81
CA HIS A 49 31.11 25.66 8.19
C HIS A 49 31.16 25.82 6.68
N ALA A 50 32.05 25.09 6.02
CA ALA A 50 31.97 24.95 4.57
C ALA A 50 30.64 24.25 4.19
N PRO A 51 29.73 24.90 3.41
CA PRO A 51 28.54 24.23 2.95
C PRO A 51 28.98 23.01 2.13
N LYS A 52 28.42 21.83 2.45
CA LYS A 52 28.64 20.62 1.65
C LYS A 52 28.30 21.00 0.21
N PHE A 53 29.29 21.00 -0.67
CA PHE A 53 29.10 21.36 -2.08
C PHE A 53 27.96 20.54 -2.64
N ALA A 54 26.85 21.20 -2.97
CA ALA A 54 25.73 20.54 -3.61
C ALA A 54 26.21 19.98 -4.94
N LYS A 55 26.08 18.66 -5.11
CA LYS A 55 26.46 18.00 -6.36
C LYS A 55 25.47 18.40 -7.44
N PHE A 56 25.96 19.09 -8.45
CA PHE A 56 25.20 19.45 -9.64
C PHE A 56 25.60 18.52 -10.79
N SER A 57 24.60 18.08 -11.58
CA SER A 57 24.85 17.25 -12.77
C SER A 57 24.08 17.78 -13.97
N SER A 58 24.68 17.67 -15.17
CA SER A 58 23.98 17.97 -16.40
C SER A 58 22.94 16.89 -16.70
N CYS A 59 21.74 17.30 -17.09
CA CYS A 59 20.65 16.41 -17.37
C CYS A 59 20.58 16.05 -18.85
N VAL A 60 20.72 14.78 -19.19
CA VAL A 60 20.63 14.27 -20.57
C VAL A 60 19.22 14.45 -21.18
N TYR A 61 18.18 14.65 -20.39
CA TYR A 61 16.80 14.77 -20.88
C TYR A 61 16.40 16.22 -21.21
N CYS A 62 16.95 17.21 -20.50
CA CYS A 62 16.56 18.61 -20.71
C CYS A 62 17.74 19.53 -21.02
N GLY A 63 18.99 19.03 -20.95
CA GLY A 63 20.21 19.82 -21.17
C GLY A 63 20.55 20.83 -20.08
N ARG A 64 19.78 20.88 -18.96
CA ARG A 64 19.99 21.82 -17.84
C ARG A 64 20.74 21.15 -16.71
N ILE A 65 21.35 21.96 -15.84
CA ILE A 65 21.98 21.49 -14.61
C ILE A 65 20.91 21.31 -13.53
N HIS A 66 20.91 20.15 -12.88
CA HIS A 66 20.05 19.84 -11.74
C HIS A 66 20.90 19.59 -10.49
N GLY A 67 20.41 20.08 -9.34
CA GLY A 67 20.98 19.76 -8.03
C GLY A 67 20.62 18.34 -7.58
N GLU A 68 21.32 17.87 -6.56
CA GLU A 68 21.11 16.56 -5.96
C GLU A 68 19.63 16.40 -5.50
N GLY A 69 19.00 15.28 -5.85
CA GLY A 69 17.60 14.99 -5.53
C GLY A 69 16.56 15.68 -6.43
N CYS A 70 16.96 16.53 -7.38
CA CYS A 70 16.02 17.13 -8.32
C CYS A 70 15.57 16.16 -9.41
N ILE A 71 14.26 16.02 -9.60
CA ILE A 71 13.68 15.16 -10.65
C ILE A 71 13.38 16.00 -11.89
N CYS A 72 14.03 15.69 -13.00
CA CYS A 72 13.77 16.35 -14.28
C CYS A 72 12.37 16.06 -14.80
N LYS A 73 11.56 17.10 -15.06
CA LYS A 73 10.20 16.95 -15.61
C LYS A 73 10.18 16.32 -17.02
N ARG A 74 11.28 16.44 -17.79
CA ARG A 74 11.41 15.80 -19.12
C ARG A 74 11.87 14.35 -19.06
N LYS A 75 12.30 13.85 -17.88
CA LYS A 75 12.65 12.43 -17.72
C LYS A 75 11.41 11.58 -17.96
N PRO A 76 11.44 10.65 -18.92
CA PRO A 76 10.29 9.79 -19.19
C PRO A 76 9.99 8.92 -17.96
N ILE A 77 8.73 8.95 -17.53
CA ILE A 77 8.27 8.08 -16.43
C ILE A 77 8.24 6.65 -16.97
N LYS A 78 9.11 5.79 -16.46
CA LYS A 78 9.07 4.36 -16.78
C LYS A 78 7.77 3.80 -16.23
N LYS A 79 6.80 3.49 -17.09
CA LYS A 79 5.59 2.76 -16.72
C LYS A 79 6.03 1.37 -16.27
N LYS A 80 5.81 0.99 -15.01
CA LYS A 80 5.99 -0.38 -14.55
C LYS A 80 5.06 -1.26 -15.37
N LYS A 81 5.56 -2.35 -15.95
CA LYS A 81 4.71 -3.39 -16.49
C LYS A 81 3.87 -3.93 -15.34
N ILE A 82 2.55 -3.78 -15.45
CA ILE A 82 1.60 -4.34 -14.49
C ILE A 82 1.55 -5.84 -14.78
N ASP A 83 1.83 -6.64 -13.77
CA ASP A 83 1.72 -8.10 -13.84
C ASP A 83 0.29 -8.53 -14.23
N ASP A 84 0.18 -9.63 -14.98
CA ASP A 84 -1.10 -10.15 -15.45
C ASP A 84 -2.05 -10.50 -14.29
N ALA A 85 -1.52 -11.07 -13.22
CA ALA A 85 -2.28 -11.36 -12.01
C ALA A 85 -2.83 -10.08 -11.34
N VAL A 86 -2.06 -8.99 -11.33
CA VAL A 86 -2.51 -7.69 -10.80
C VAL A 86 -3.59 -7.10 -11.70
N ARG A 87 -3.42 -7.20 -13.03
CA ARG A 87 -4.42 -6.75 -14.00
C ARG A 87 -5.73 -7.51 -13.84
N PHE A 88 -5.65 -8.84 -13.67
CA PHE A 88 -6.80 -9.69 -13.44
C PHE A 88 -7.53 -9.30 -12.13
N ARG A 89 -6.82 -9.18 -11.02
CA ARG A 89 -7.42 -8.80 -9.72
C ARG A 89 -8.12 -7.43 -9.73
N ASN A 90 -7.69 -6.53 -10.62
CA ASN A 90 -8.31 -5.20 -10.79
C ASN A 90 -9.44 -5.20 -11.84
N SER A 91 -9.73 -6.32 -12.49
CA SER A 91 -10.75 -6.40 -13.53
C SER A 91 -12.18 -6.39 -12.96
N SER A 92 -13.13 -5.83 -13.72
CA SER A 92 -14.56 -5.87 -13.39
C SER A 92 -15.12 -7.30 -13.34
N VAL A 93 -14.58 -8.18 -14.18
CA VAL A 93 -14.94 -9.60 -14.23
C VAL A 93 -14.61 -10.29 -12.90
N TRP A 94 -13.38 -10.11 -12.40
CA TRP A 94 -12.99 -10.64 -11.11
C TRP A 94 -13.83 -10.05 -9.96
N ASN A 95 -14.09 -8.74 -9.98
CA ASN A 95 -14.91 -8.11 -8.95
C ASN A 95 -16.33 -8.69 -8.88
N LYS A 96 -16.97 -8.92 -10.04
CA LYS A 96 -18.28 -9.58 -10.11
C LYS A 96 -18.21 -11.01 -9.61
N LYS A 97 -17.22 -11.80 -10.04
CA LYS A 97 -17.03 -13.18 -9.61
C LYS A 97 -16.81 -13.29 -8.11
N ARG A 98 -15.98 -12.43 -7.54
CA ARG A 98 -15.74 -12.37 -6.10
C ARG A 98 -17.02 -12.15 -5.30
N GLN A 99 -17.93 -11.30 -5.78
CA GLN A 99 -19.22 -11.09 -5.12
C GLN A 99 -20.13 -12.31 -5.24
N GLN A 100 -20.13 -13.00 -6.39
CA GLN A 100 -20.89 -14.25 -6.57
C GLN A 100 -20.43 -15.33 -5.60
N ILE A 101 -19.12 -15.52 -5.45
CA ILE A 101 -18.56 -16.51 -4.51
C ILE A 101 -18.91 -16.16 -3.07
N LYS A 102 -18.76 -14.91 -2.65
CA LYS A 102 -19.15 -14.47 -1.31
C LYS A 102 -20.64 -14.74 -1.04
N LYS A 103 -21.50 -14.49 -2.03
CA LYS A 103 -22.95 -14.79 -1.93
C LYS A 103 -23.21 -16.30 -1.83
N ARG A 104 -22.56 -17.13 -2.68
CA ARG A 104 -22.62 -18.61 -2.62
C ARG A 104 -22.27 -19.12 -1.22
N ASP A 105 -21.22 -18.58 -0.62
CA ASP A 105 -20.70 -18.94 0.69
C ASP A 105 -21.41 -18.20 1.85
N SER A 106 -22.58 -17.61 1.59
CA SER A 106 -23.43 -16.92 2.57
C SER A 106 -22.70 -15.81 3.34
N TYR A 107 -21.69 -15.19 2.73
CA TYR A 107 -20.82 -14.19 3.37
C TYR A 107 -20.17 -14.68 4.67
N LEU A 108 -19.78 -15.96 4.71
CA LEU A 108 -19.13 -16.59 5.86
C LEU A 108 -17.81 -17.24 5.44
N CYS A 109 -16.85 -17.25 6.37
CA CYS A 109 -15.62 -18.01 6.17
C CYS A 109 -15.89 -19.50 6.20
N GLN A 110 -15.60 -20.22 5.12
CA GLN A 110 -15.93 -21.63 4.99
C GLN A 110 -15.11 -22.54 5.91
N ILE A 111 -13.89 -22.18 6.26
CA ILE A 111 -13.06 -22.91 7.22
C ILE A 111 -13.57 -22.69 8.64
N CYS A 112 -13.99 -21.47 8.99
CA CYS A 112 -14.59 -21.21 10.29
C CYS A 112 -15.88 -22.02 10.51
N ILE A 113 -16.74 -22.15 9.47
CA ILE A 113 -17.97 -22.97 9.56
C ILE A 113 -17.65 -24.44 9.87
N ARG A 114 -16.56 -24.96 9.29
CA ARG A 114 -16.09 -26.32 9.50
C ARG A 114 -15.38 -26.51 10.83
N GLU A 115 -15.19 -25.44 11.60
CA GLU A 115 -14.48 -25.43 12.89
C GLU A 115 -13.07 -26.05 12.79
N MET A 116 -12.40 -25.82 11.64
CA MET A 116 -11.05 -26.31 11.39
C MET A 116 -10.03 -25.23 11.75
N TYR A 117 -8.83 -25.68 12.09
CA TYR A 117 -7.72 -24.82 12.51
C TYR A 117 -8.09 -23.92 13.71
N ASP A 118 -7.37 -22.85 13.98
CA ASP A 118 -7.58 -21.98 15.13
C ASP A 118 -8.83 -21.08 14.97
N THR A 119 -10.00 -21.69 14.82
CA THR A 119 -11.26 -21.00 14.63
C THR A 119 -11.78 -20.41 15.93
N ASN A 120 -11.68 -19.09 16.10
CA ASN A 120 -12.23 -18.37 17.26
C ASN A 120 -13.74 -18.14 17.19
N ARG A 121 -14.31 -18.11 15.98
CA ARG A 121 -15.73 -17.82 15.74
C ARG A 121 -16.24 -18.62 14.55
N LYS A 122 -17.22 -19.50 14.77
CA LYS A 122 -17.82 -20.35 13.74
C LYS A 122 -18.44 -19.55 12.59
N TYR A 123 -19.26 -18.57 12.90
CA TYR A 123 -19.93 -17.71 11.91
C TYR A 123 -19.16 -16.40 11.72
N ASN A 124 -17.97 -16.49 11.12
CA ASN A 124 -17.14 -15.32 10.87
C ASN A 124 -17.49 -14.67 9.53
N CYS A 125 -18.07 -13.47 9.59
CA CYS A 125 -18.42 -12.64 8.44
C CYS A 125 -17.48 -11.43 8.24
N ASN A 126 -16.46 -11.27 9.08
CA ASN A 126 -15.56 -10.13 9.05
C ASN A 126 -14.36 -10.39 8.14
N ASP A 127 -13.86 -9.34 7.51
CA ASP A 127 -12.64 -9.32 6.68
C ASP A 127 -12.57 -10.46 5.65
N LEU A 128 -13.71 -10.71 4.99
CA LEU A 128 -13.83 -11.81 4.04
C LEU A 128 -13.08 -11.52 2.73
N GLN A 129 -12.28 -12.48 2.32
CA GLN A 129 -11.54 -12.49 1.07
C GLN A 129 -11.89 -13.76 0.28
N VAL A 130 -11.81 -13.69 -1.05
CA VAL A 130 -11.96 -14.89 -1.89
C VAL A 130 -10.57 -15.36 -2.27
N HIS A 131 -10.28 -16.60 -1.90
CA HIS A 131 -9.01 -17.28 -2.13
C HIS A 131 -9.11 -18.23 -3.33
N HIS A 132 -8.01 -18.36 -4.07
CA HIS A 132 -7.86 -19.34 -5.15
C HIS A 132 -7.12 -20.57 -4.63
N ALA A 133 -7.75 -21.75 -4.64
CA ALA A 133 -7.11 -23.00 -4.24
C ALA A 133 -5.91 -23.32 -5.16
N VAL A 134 -6.06 -23.14 -6.47
CA VAL A 134 -4.95 -23.12 -7.44
C VAL A 134 -4.58 -21.69 -7.73
N PRO A 135 -3.32 -21.26 -7.47
CA PRO A 135 -2.92 -19.86 -7.64
C PRO A 135 -3.18 -19.29 -9.03
N ILE A 136 -3.49 -17.99 -9.11
CA ILE A 136 -3.80 -17.26 -10.35
C ILE A 136 -2.73 -17.45 -11.42
N ASN A 137 -1.45 -17.53 -11.02
CA ASN A 137 -0.33 -17.66 -11.95
C ASN A 137 -0.12 -19.10 -12.45
N ALA A 138 -0.65 -20.10 -11.75
CA ALA A 138 -0.50 -21.50 -12.11
C ALA A 138 -1.46 -21.91 -13.25
N SER A 139 -2.71 -21.43 -13.25
CA SER A 139 -3.68 -21.70 -14.31
C SER A 139 -4.58 -20.49 -14.56
N LYS A 140 -4.65 -20.08 -15.82
CA LYS A 140 -5.54 -18.98 -16.24
C LYS A 140 -7.00 -19.43 -16.35
N GLU A 141 -7.22 -20.66 -16.71
CA GLU A 141 -8.53 -21.27 -16.91
C GLU A 141 -9.31 -21.38 -15.60
N LEU A 142 -8.60 -21.67 -14.50
CA LEU A 142 -9.19 -21.84 -13.19
C LEU A 142 -9.41 -20.52 -12.41
N ARG A 143 -9.04 -19.39 -12.98
CA ARG A 143 -9.16 -18.09 -12.31
C ARG A 143 -10.59 -17.70 -11.94
N LEU A 144 -11.56 -18.16 -12.72
CA LEU A 144 -12.99 -17.87 -12.54
C LEU A 144 -13.82 -19.13 -12.27
N ASP A 145 -13.17 -20.26 -12.08
CA ASP A 145 -13.86 -21.52 -11.74
C ASP A 145 -14.40 -21.48 -10.31
N ASP A 146 -15.68 -21.78 -10.14
CA ASP A 146 -16.35 -21.80 -8.86
C ASP A 146 -15.74 -22.80 -7.88
N ASN A 147 -15.27 -23.95 -8.39
CA ASN A 147 -14.65 -25.01 -7.59
C ASN A 147 -13.23 -24.64 -7.12
N ASN A 148 -12.60 -23.66 -7.79
CA ASN A 148 -11.28 -23.16 -7.41
C ASN A 148 -11.34 -21.97 -6.45
N LEU A 149 -12.52 -21.46 -6.13
CA LEU A 149 -12.73 -20.26 -5.36
C LEU A 149 -13.48 -20.51 -4.07
N ILE A 150 -13.02 -19.93 -2.97
CA ILE A 150 -13.62 -20.09 -1.64
C ILE A 150 -13.54 -18.79 -0.84
N THR A 151 -14.54 -18.53 -0.02
CA THR A 151 -14.55 -17.36 0.88
C THR A 151 -13.89 -17.69 2.21
N LEU A 152 -12.87 -16.93 2.58
CA LEU A 152 -12.11 -17.07 3.82
C LEU A 152 -12.04 -15.75 4.58
N CYS A 153 -11.86 -15.79 5.90
CA CYS A 153 -11.46 -14.63 6.67
C CYS A 153 -9.96 -14.33 6.47
N SER A 154 -9.50 -13.16 6.87
CA SER A 154 -8.10 -12.74 6.70
C SER A 154 -7.10 -13.70 7.35
N MET A 155 -7.43 -14.28 8.51
CA MET A 155 -6.59 -15.23 9.21
C MET A 155 -6.41 -16.51 8.38
N HIS A 156 -7.50 -17.19 7.98
CA HIS A 156 -7.43 -18.42 7.21
C HIS A 156 -6.87 -18.19 5.79
N HIS A 157 -7.13 -17.01 5.19
CA HIS A 157 -6.49 -16.64 3.91
C HIS A 157 -4.97 -16.61 4.05
N ALA A 158 -4.45 -15.97 5.13
CA ALA A 158 -3.02 -15.92 5.39
C ALA A 158 -2.41 -17.32 5.66
N MET A 159 -3.14 -18.22 6.32
CA MET A 159 -2.72 -19.62 6.54
C MET A 159 -2.62 -20.38 5.20
N CYS A 160 -3.57 -20.18 4.29
CA CYS A 160 -3.51 -20.75 2.94
C CYS A 160 -2.30 -20.21 2.16
N ASP A 161 -2.04 -18.90 2.23
CA ASP A 161 -0.91 -18.28 1.53
C ASP A 161 0.45 -18.76 2.07
N ARG A 162 0.53 -19.16 3.35
CA ARG A 162 1.73 -19.78 3.95
C ARG A 162 1.83 -21.29 3.71
N GLY A 163 0.80 -21.90 3.11
CA GLY A 163 0.75 -23.33 2.85
C GLY A 163 0.43 -24.21 4.08
N GLU A 164 -0.08 -23.63 5.17
CA GLU A 164 -0.51 -24.34 6.37
C GLU A 164 -1.82 -25.11 6.13
N ILE A 165 -2.63 -24.61 5.19
CA ILE A 165 -3.87 -25.25 4.75
C ILE A 165 -3.68 -25.66 3.29
N SER A 166 -3.87 -26.95 3.01
CA SER A 166 -3.66 -27.49 1.66
C SER A 166 -4.80 -27.11 0.71
N SER A 167 -4.49 -27.04 -0.59
CA SER A 167 -5.50 -26.79 -1.63
C SER A 167 -6.62 -27.85 -1.67
N ASP A 168 -6.33 -29.09 -1.27
CA ASP A 168 -7.29 -30.19 -1.29
C ASP A 168 -8.25 -30.11 -0.10
N GLU A 169 -7.80 -29.63 1.05
CA GLU A 169 -8.66 -29.36 2.20
C GLU A 169 -9.61 -28.18 1.96
N ILE A 170 -9.17 -27.20 1.17
CA ILE A 170 -9.98 -26.05 0.78
C ILE A 170 -11.16 -26.46 -0.11
N LYS A 171 -10.96 -27.46 -1.01
CA LYS A 171 -11.95 -27.91 -1.99
C LYS A 171 -13.03 -28.85 -1.43
N LYS A 172 -12.83 -29.39 -0.25
CA LYS A 172 -13.83 -30.23 0.45
C LYS A 172 -14.91 -29.38 1.10
#